data_94745246233af1fb1855ab8fcd07d93d
#
_entry.id   94745246233af1fb1855ab8fcd07d93d
#
_cell.length_a   1.000
_cell.length_b   1.000
_cell.length_c   1.000
_cell.angle_alpha   90.00
_cell.angle_beta   90.00
_cell.angle_gamma   90.00
#
_symmetry.space_group_name_H-M   'P 1'
#
loop_
_entity.id
_entity.type
_entity.pdbx_description
1 polymer ?
#
loop_
_entity_poly.entity_id
_entity_poly.type
_entity_poly.pdbx_seq_one_letter_code
_entity_poly.pdbx_strand_id
1 'polypeptide(L)'
;MSLPSRLPAILQAVMQGQPQALADSHYPQWHLAPVNGLLNDPNGFCQVAGRYHLFYQWNPLACDHTYKCWGHWSSADLLHWRHEPIALMPDEEYDRNGCYSGSAVEFEGALTLCYTGNVKFPDGGRTAWQCLATENADGTFRKLGPVLPLPEGYTGHVRDPKVWRQDGRWYMVLGAQDVQQRGKVLLFTASDLREWRLVGEIAGHDVNGLANAGYMWECPDLFPLADTHLLICCPQGLAREAQRFLNTYPAVWMAGRFDAERGIFDHGPLHELDSEFEFYAPQTMQAKDGRRLLVGWMGVPDGEEMHQPTRAQGWIHQMTCVRELEWQAGTLYQRPLRELAALRGEAQGWRGQTLPLAPMELAFDLSPDSTLGLDFAGALQLTVNRDGLRLSRRGLQTAEMHHRYWRGEARRLRIFIDRSSVEIFINDGEGVMSSRFFPGYPGQLIFSGATPVAFCRWLLRPCMVE
;
A
#
# COMPACT_ATOMS: atom_id res chain seq x y z
N MET A 1 29.38 -8.36 -11.27
CA MET A 1 30.30 -8.34 -10.09
C MET A 1 29.48 -7.91 -8.91
N SER A 2 29.62 -8.60 -7.79
CA SER A 2 28.93 -8.19 -6.54
C SER A 2 29.57 -6.93 -5.99
N LEU A 3 28.76 -6.02 -5.52
CA LEU A 3 29.18 -4.79 -4.87
C LEU A 3 29.52 -5.06 -3.40
N PRO A 4 30.27 -4.18 -2.71
CA PRO A 4 30.51 -4.33 -1.28
C PRO A 4 29.20 -4.39 -0.48
N SER A 5 29.04 -5.42 0.34
CA SER A 5 27.83 -5.57 1.15
C SER A 5 27.69 -4.43 2.18
N ARG A 6 26.51 -3.82 2.25
CA ARG A 6 26.12 -2.84 3.27
C ARG A 6 25.48 -3.45 4.50
N LEU A 7 25.36 -4.77 4.57
CA LEU A 7 24.69 -5.46 5.68
C LEU A 7 25.23 -5.05 7.07
N PRO A 8 26.56 -4.95 7.31
CA PRO A 8 27.06 -4.50 8.62
C PRO A 8 26.59 -3.09 9.01
N ALA A 9 26.59 -2.15 8.04
CA ALA A 9 26.11 -0.79 8.28
C ALA A 9 24.61 -0.74 8.57
N ILE A 10 23.82 -1.57 7.87
CA ILE A 10 22.38 -1.70 8.09
C ILE A 10 22.10 -2.26 9.48
N LEU A 11 22.73 -3.35 9.87
CA LEU A 11 22.55 -3.94 11.20
C LEU A 11 22.92 -2.96 12.32
N GLN A 12 23.97 -2.18 12.11
CA GLN A 12 24.35 -1.12 13.06
C GLN A 12 23.29 -0.02 13.12
N ALA A 13 22.76 0.44 11.97
CA ALA A 13 21.73 1.47 11.91
C ALA A 13 20.43 1.00 12.60
N VAL A 14 20.03 -0.25 12.39
CA VAL A 14 18.87 -0.86 13.07
C VAL A 14 19.10 -0.90 14.58
N MET A 15 20.24 -1.41 15.02
CA MET A 15 20.55 -1.54 16.44
C MET A 15 20.56 -0.19 17.18
N GLN A 16 20.95 0.88 16.50
CA GLN A 16 20.97 2.24 17.05
C GLN A 16 19.62 2.95 16.93
N GLY A 17 18.91 2.79 15.81
CA GLY A 17 17.68 3.54 15.50
C GLY A 17 16.42 2.93 16.09
N GLN A 18 16.33 1.61 16.17
CA GLN A 18 15.12 0.92 16.65
C GLN A 18 14.65 1.37 18.05
N PRO A 19 15.52 1.50 19.08
CA PRO A 19 15.06 1.96 20.40
C PRO A 19 14.45 3.36 20.37
N GLN A 20 14.99 4.25 19.55
CA GLN A 20 14.46 5.61 19.39
C GLN A 20 13.10 5.61 18.67
N ALA A 21 12.96 4.84 17.59
CA ALA A 21 11.70 4.71 16.87
C ALA A 21 10.59 4.14 17.76
N LEU A 22 10.87 3.06 18.49
CA LEU A 22 9.90 2.43 19.40
C LEU A 22 9.50 3.31 20.59
N ALA A 23 10.35 4.25 21.00
CA ALA A 23 10.06 5.20 22.09
C ALA A 23 9.18 6.38 21.61
N ASP A 24 9.00 6.58 20.32
CA ASP A 24 8.16 7.65 19.77
C ASP A 24 6.69 7.41 20.11
N SER A 25 6.04 8.44 20.65
CA SER A 25 4.60 8.39 20.94
C SER A 25 3.70 8.18 19.72
N HIS A 26 4.21 8.46 18.53
CA HIS A 26 3.51 8.25 17.26
C HIS A 26 3.78 6.87 16.63
N TYR A 27 4.75 6.09 17.16
CA TYR A 27 5.03 4.77 16.62
C TYR A 27 3.81 3.86 16.77
N PRO A 28 3.33 3.19 15.71
CA PRO A 28 2.05 2.49 15.73
C PRO A 28 2.05 1.33 16.73
N GLN A 29 0.88 1.05 17.27
CA GLN A 29 0.69 -0.03 18.25
C GLN A 29 0.30 -1.35 17.57
N TRP A 30 -0.39 -1.27 16.42
CA TRP A 30 -0.90 -2.45 15.75
C TRP A 30 -0.74 -2.43 14.20
N HIS A 31 -0.31 -1.33 13.60
CA HIS A 31 0.11 -1.30 12.20
C HIS A 31 1.59 -1.70 12.05
N LEU A 32 1.94 -2.22 10.89
CA LEU A 32 3.32 -2.49 10.54
C LEU A 32 4.06 -1.21 10.16
N ALA A 33 5.17 -0.95 10.83
CA ALA A 33 6.06 0.18 10.57
C ALA A 33 7.52 -0.30 10.53
N PRO A 34 8.43 0.46 9.89
CA PRO A 34 9.82 0.06 9.85
C PRO A 34 10.44 0.15 11.25
N VAL A 35 11.33 -0.74 11.56
CA VAL A 35 12.08 -0.70 12.84
C VAL A 35 12.94 0.55 12.97
N ASN A 36 13.33 1.14 11.85
CA ASN A 36 13.96 2.46 11.68
C ASN A 36 13.98 2.82 10.18
N GLY A 37 14.28 4.07 9.87
CA GLY A 37 14.42 4.54 8.49
C GLY A 37 13.09 4.74 7.77
N LEU A 38 13.10 4.59 6.44
CA LEU A 38 11.94 4.82 5.60
C LEU A 38 11.36 3.49 5.09
N LEU A 39 10.06 3.31 5.30
CA LEU A 39 9.25 2.29 4.64
C LEU A 39 8.44 2.92 3.52
N ASN A 40 8.34 2.25 2.36
CA ASN A 40 7.33 2.60 1.34
C ASN A 40 6.61 1.33 0.83
N ASP A 41 6.56 1.05 -0.45
CA ASP A 41 5.69 0.05 -1.08
C ASP A 41 5.67 -1.31 -0.37
N PRO A 42 4.51 -1.89 -0.11
CA PRO A 42 4.40 -3.32 0.17
C PRO A 42 4.83 -4.13 -1.05
N ASN A 43 5.55 -5.20 -0.82
CA ASN A 43 6.07 -6.09 -1.87
C ASN A 43 5.79 -7.54 -1.51
N GLY A 44 5.70 -8.40 -2.49
CA GLY A 44 5.71 -9.84 -2.29
C GLY A 44 4.67 -10.36 -1.29
N PHE A 45 3.51 -9.68 -1.17
CA PHE A 45 2.44 -10.13 -0.29
C PHE A 45 1.89 -11.46 -0.78
N CYS A 46 2.10 -12.53 -0.01
CA CYS A 46 1.76 -13.89 -0.42
C CYS A 46 1.57 -14.83 0.77
N GLN A 47 1.05 -16.03 0.50
CA GLN A 47 0.96 -17.12 1.47
C GLN A 47 1.65 -18.37 0.91
N VAL A 48 2.78 -18.74 1.50
CA VAL A 48 3.59 -19.91 1.10
C VAL A 48 3.82 -20.81 2.31
N ALA A 49 3.76 -22.11 2.13
CA ALA A 49 3.95 -23.11 3.18
C ALA A 49 3.15 -22.86 4.48
N GLY A 50 1.94 -22.27 4.34
CA GLY A 50 1.06 -21.98 5.47
C GLY A 50 1.36 -20.68 6.22
N ARG A 51 2.39 -19.96 5.83
CA ARG A 51 2.74 -18.64 6.40
C ARG A 51 2.41 -17.51 5.43
N TYR A 52 1.99 -16.39 5.97
CA TYR A 52 1.86 -15.13 5.25
C TYR A 52 3.21 -14.42 5.26
N HIS A 53 3.58 -13.87 4.13
CA HIS A 53 4.78 -13.08 3.94
C HIS A 53 4.40 -11.72 3.40
N LEU A 54 4.99 -10.67 3.94
CA LEU A 54 4.88 -9.30 3.46
C LEU A 54 6.26 -8.70 3.44
N PHE A 55 6.71 -8.33 2.27
CA PHE A 55 7.95 -7.59 2.09
C PHE A 55 7.63 -6.10 1.92
N TYR A 56 8.64 -5.26 2.02
CA TYR A 56 8.46 -3.83 1.86
C TYR A 56 9.73 -3.16 1.38
N GLN A 57 9.58 -2.11 0.61
CA GLN A 57 10.66 -1.21 0.27
C GLN A 57 11.16 -0.55 1.54
N TRP A 58 12.46 -0.62 1.78
CA TRP A 58 13.07 -0.12 3.01
C TRP A 58 14.38 0.60 2.76
N ASN A 59 14.52 1.79 3.35
CA ASN A 59 15.81 2.44 3.56
C ASN A 59 16.13 2.42 5.06
N PRO A 60 16.90 1.45 5.57
CA PRO A 60 17.26 1.37 6.98
C PRO A 60 18.32 2.40 7.41
N LEU A 61 18.94 3.08 6.44
CA LEU A 61 20.07 3.99 6.69
C LEU A 61 19.64 5.45 6.84
N ALA A 62 18.46 5.82 6.31
CA ALA A 62 17.93 7.18 6.35
C ALA A 62 16.41 7.21 6.14
N CYS A 63 15.77 8.32 6.54
CA CYS A 63 14.36 8.57 6.27
C CYS A 63 14.19 9.26 4.91
N ASP A 64 14.69 8.68 3.83
CA ASP A 64 14.58 9.16 2.47
C ASP A 64 14.63 8.01 1.45
N HIS A 65 14.46 8.32 0.15
CA HIS A 65 14.42 7.34 -0.95
C HIS A 65 15.79 7.08 -1.60
N THR A 66 16.91 7.41 -0.97
CA THR A 66 18.25 7.29 -1.56
C THR A 66 18.76 5.86 -1.63
N TYR A 67 18.25 4.97 -0.79
CA TYR A 67 18.60 3.56 -0.74
C TYR A 67 17.34 2.69 -0.72
N LYS A 68 17.34 1.58 -1.45
CA LYS A 68 16.20 0.69 -1.57
C LYS A 68 16.61 -0.77 -1.43
N CYS A 69 16.25 -1.36 -0.31
CA CYS A 69 16.28 -2.79 -0.08
C CYS A 69 14.89 -3.33 0.23
N TRP A 70 14.74 -4.63 0.42
CA TRP A 70 13.50 -5.23 0.88
C TRP A 70 13.64 -5.71 2.32
N GLY A 71 12.86 -5.12 3.22
CA GLY A 71 12.55 -5.70 4.52
C GLY A 71 11.52 -6.82 4.37
N HIS A 72 11.37 -7.65 5.40
CA HIS A 72 10.51 -8.82 5.36
C HIS A 72 9.82 -9.04 6.69
N TRP A 73 8.52 -9.27 6.64
CA TRP A 73 7.72 -9.77 7.75
C TRP A 73 7.06 -11.10 7.39
N SER A 74 6.91 -11.98 8.38
CA SER A 74 6.12 -13.20 8.25
C SER A 74 5.10 -13.33 9.38
N SER A 75 3.96 -13.99 9.10
CA SER A 75 2.88 -14.20 10.06
C SER A 75 2.20 -15.55 9.85
N ALA A 76 1.68 -16.14 10.93
CA ALA A 76 0.81 -17.30 10.85
C ALA A 76 -0.69 -16.91 10.74
N ASP A 77 -1.05 -15.68 11.14
CA ASP A 77 -2.45 -15.27 11.37
C ASP A 77 -2.80 -13.85 10.86
N LEU A 78 -1.90 -13.17 10.14
CA LEU A 78 -2.06 -11.81 9.65
C LEU A 78 -2.12 -10.70 10.73
N LEU A 79 -2.03 -11.06 12.01
CA LEU A 79 -2.03 -10.13 13.13
C LEU A 79 -0.66 -10.03 13.80
N HIS A 80 -0.10 -11.20 14.14
CA HIS A 80 1.18 -11.29 14.82
C HIS A 80 2.27 -11.49 13.79
N TRP A 81 3.03 -10.44 13.55
CA TRP A 81 4.08 -10.41 12.55
C TRP A 81 5.45 -10.50 13.20
N ARG A 82 6.32 -11.26 12.59
CA ARG A 82 7.73 -11.35 12.94
C ARG A 82 8.55 -10.62 11.90
N HIS A 83 9.47 -9.76 12.35
CA HIS A 83 10.45 -9.15 11.45
C HIS A 83 11.54 -10.17 11.13
N GLU A 84 11.67 -10.51 9.86
CA GLU A 84 12.63 -11.47 9.34
C GLU A 84 13.93 -10.77 8.90
N PRO A 85 15.01 -11.52 8.62
CA PRO A 85 16.20 -10.93 8.00
C PRO A 85 15.89 -10.20 6.70
N ILE A 86 16.72 -9.22 6.36
CA ILE A 86 16.64 -8.49 5.10
C ILE A 86 16.59 -9.47 3.92
N ALA A 87 15.60 -9.29 3.04
CA ALA A 87 15.41 -10.19 1.89
C ALA A 87 16.32 -9.82 0.72
N LEU A 88 16.38 -8.53 0.35
CA LEU A 88 17.15 -8.07 -0.81
C LEU A 88 17.91 -6.79 -0.47
N MET A 89 19.15 -6.70 -0.92
CA MET A 89 19.97 -5.48 -0.90
C MET A 89 20.46 -5.19 -2.32
N PRO A 90 20.69 -3.92 -2.70
CA PRO A 90 21.27 -3.56 -3.98
C PRO A 90 22.78 -3.80 -3.98
N ASP A 91 23.19 -5.04 -4.16
CA ASP A 91 24.56 -5.51 -4.08
C ASP A 91 25.08 -6.16 -5.38
N GLU A 92 24.29 -6.04 -6.48
CA GLU A 92 24.67 -6.48 -7.81
C GLU A 92 24.62 -5.32 -8.82
N GLU A 93 25.40 -5.41 -9.91
CA GLU A 93 25.47 -4.36 -10.92
C GLU A 93 24.12 -4.04 -11.56
N TYR A 94 23.23 -5.04 -11.71
CA TYR A 94 21.90 -4.88 -12.32
C TYR A 94 20.86 -4.28 -11.36
N ASP A 95 21.18 -4.12 -10.07
CA ASP A 95 20.31 -3.47 -9.09
C ASP A 95 21.03 -2.44 -8.21
N ARG A 96 22.21 -1.99 -8.63
CA ARG A 96 23.12 -1.15 -7.84
C ARG A 96 22.50 0.16 -7.28
N ASN A 97 21.42 0.64 -7.91
CA ASN A 97 20.69 1.84 -7.48
C ASN A 97 19.34 1.51 -6.84
N GLY A 98 19.10 0.27 -6.46
CA GLY A 98 17.95 -0.17 -5.67
C GLY A 98 17.33 -1.47 -6.14
N CYS A 99 16.93 -2.30 -5.19
CA CYS A 99 15.96 -3.37 -5.40
C CYS A 99 14.58 -2.74 -5.30
N TYR A 100 13.99 -2.40 -6.46
CA TYR A 100 12.68 -1.75 -6.52
C TYR A 100 11.56 -2.76 -6.33
N SER A 101 10.33 -2.27 -6.26
CA SER A 101 9.14 -3.05 -5.91
C SER A 101 8.90 -4.25 -6.83
N GLY A 102 8.10 -5.17 -6.34
CA GLY A 102 7.74 -6.38 -7.04
C GLY A 102 6.85 -7.31 -6.21
N SER A 103 6.76 -8.56 -6.61
CA SER A 103 5.87 -9.56 -6.04
C SER A 103 6.60 -10.83 -5.63
N ALA A 104 5.88 -11.77 -5.04
CA ALA A 104 6.40 -13.09 -4.66
C ALA A 104 5.42 -14.18 -5.05
N VAL A 105 5.96 -15.33 -5.43
CA VAL A 105 5.22 -16.54 -5.79
C VAL A 105 5.89 -17.78 -5.22
N GLU A 106 5.15 -18.87 -5.11
CA GLU A 106 5.74 -20.20 -4.91
C GLU A 106 6.16 -20.74 -6.27
N PHE A 107 7.45 -21.02 -6.42
CA PHE A 107 8.02 -21.60 -7.62
C PHE A 107 9.01 -22.72 -7.27
N GLU A 108 8.82 -23.90 -7.87
CA GLU A 108 9.65 -25.11 -7.60
C GLU A 108 9.72 -25.46 -6.09
N GLY A 109 8.63 -25.19 -5.34
CA GLY A 109 8.54 -25.47 -3.91
C GLY A 109 9.24 -24.46 -3.01
N ALA A 110 9.73 -23.33 -3.55
CA ALA A 110 10.39 -22.27 -2.80
C ALA A 110 9.69 -20.92 -2.97
N LEU A 111 9.75 -20.09 -1.94
CA LEU A 111 9.33 -18.70 -2.03
C LEU A 111 10.29 -17.93 -2.95
N THR A 112 9.76 -17.44 -4.05
CA THR A 112 10.53 -16.76 -5.11
C THR A 112 10.04 -15.33 -5.29
N LEU A 113 10.96 -14.38 -5.20
CA LEU A 113 10.73 -12.96 -5.35
C LEU A 113 10.97 -12.55 -6.80
N CYS A 114 10.06 -11.75 -7.36
CA CYS A 114 10.18 -11.08 -8.64
C CYS A 114 10.27 -9.58 -8.38
N TYR A 115 11.37 -8.92 -8.71
CA TYR A 115 11.61 -7.52 -8.38
C TYR A 115 12.28 -6.76 -9.51
N THR A 116 12.26 -5.45 -9.44
CA THR A 116 12.95 -4.60 -10.42
C THR A 116 14.32 -4.20 -9.91
N GLY A 117 15.36 -4.62 -10.61
CA GLY A 117 16.72 -4.11 -10.45
C GLY A 117 16.86 -2.77 -11.16
N ASN A 118 17.11 -1.69 -10.40
CA ASN A 118 17.20 -0.33 -10.92
C ASN A 118 18.67 0.10 -11.09
N VAL A 119 18.97 0.66 -12.25
CA VAL A 119 20.31 1.18 -12.57
C VAL A 119 20.20 2.59 -13.11
N LYS A 120 20.93 3.53 -12.51
CA LYS A 120 21.07 4.92 -12.94
C LYS A 120 22.46 5.14 -13.48
N PHE A 121 22.56 5.92 -14.55
CA PHE A 121 23.83 6.29 -15.17
C PHE A 121 24.23 7.72 -14.80
N PRO A 122 25.53 8.06 -14.85
CA PRO A 122 26.02 9.40 -14.52
C PRO A 122 25.46 10.52 -15.42
N ASP A 123 25.07 10.19 -16.63
CA ASP A 123 24.45 11.13 -17.60
C ASP A 123 22.96 11.42 -17.33
N GLY A 124 22.40 10.84 -16.25
CA GLY A 124 20.99 10.95 -15.89
C GLY A 124 20.11 9.89 -16.55
N GLY A 125 20.64 9.05 -17.43
CA GLY A 125 19.94 7.91 -17.98
C GLY A 125 19.68 6.83 -16.92
N ARG A 126 18.77 5.90 -17.25
CA ARG A 126 18.47 4.75 -16.39
C ARG A 126 18.04 3.53 -17.21
N THR A 127 18.22 2.37 -16.62
CA THR A 127 17.65 1.12 -17.12
C THR A 127 17.06 0.32 -15.96
N ALA A 128 16.22 -0.63 -16.30
CA ALA A 128 15.56 -1.52 -15.36
C ALA A 128 15.62 -2.96 -15.85
N TRP A 129 15.83 -3.88 -14.94
CA TRP A 129 15.81 -5.32 -15.16
C TRP A 129 14.75 -5.95 -14.26
N GLN A 130 13.97 -6.89 -14.80
CA GLN A 130 13.16 -7.71 -13.89
C GLN A 130 14.01 -8.91 -13.48
N CYS A 131 14.07 -9.13 -12.17
CA CYS A 131 15.02 -10.05 -11.54
C CYS A 131 14.29 -11.06 -10.65
N LEU A 132 14.93 -12.20 -10.41
CA LEU A 132 14.47 -13.22 -9.49
C LEU A 132 15.42 -13.38 -8.31
N ALA A 133 14.84 -13.73 -7.16
CA ALA A 133 15.56 -14.25 -6.00
C ALA A 133 14.74 -15.37 -5.35
N THR A 134 15.37 -16.36 -4.77
CA THR A 134 14.71 -17.51 -4.15
C THR A 134 15.17 -17.69 -2.71
N GLU A 135 14.24 -18.11 -1.86
CA GLU A 135 14.52 -18.39 -0.46
C GLU A 135 15.43 -19.63 -0.31
N ASN A 136 16.41 -19.51 0.57
CA ASN A 136 17.27 -20.61 1.02
C ASN A 136 16.66 -21.29 2.25
N ALA A 137 17.17 -22.46 2.59
CA ALA A 137 16.72 -23.21 3.77
C ALA A 137 16.89 -22.50 5.12
N ASP A 138 17.77 -21.49 5.18
CA ASP A 138 18.01 -20.66 6.36
C ASP A 138 17.14 -19.39 6.43
N GLY A 139 16.21 -19.21 5.48
CA GLY A 139 15.33 -18.02 5.38
C GLY A 139 15.97 -16.81 4.74
N THR A 140 17.21 -16.88 4.29
CA THR A 140 17.84 -15.84 3.47
C THR A 140 17.43 -15.99 2.01
N PHE A 141 17.67 -14.95 1.20
CA PHE A 141 17.35 -14.99 -0.23
C PHE A 141 18.62 -14.96 -1.08
N ARG A 142 18.65 -15.85 -2.07
CA ARG A 142 19.71 -15.91 -3.09
C ARG A 142 19.20 -15.33 -4.41
N LYS A 143 19.84 -14.29 -4.90
CA LYS A 143 19.55 -13.71 -6.20
C LYS A 143 19.84 -14.69 -7.33
N LEU A 144 18.92 -14.81 -8.27
CA LEU A 144 19.04 -15.63 -9.48
C LEU A 144 19.44 -14.78 -10.70
N GLY A 145 19.37 -13.46 -10.56
CA GLY A 145 19.71 -12.49 -11.58
C GLY A 145 18.55 -12.04 -12.47
N PRO A 146 18.86 -11.24 -13.50
CA PRO A 146 17.88 -10.70 -14.45
C PRO A 146 17.26 -11.79 -15.33
N VAL A 147 15.95 -11.69 -15.56
CA VAL A 147 15.17 -12.58 -16.44
C VAL A 147 14.42 -11.82 -17.54
N LEU A 148 14.33 -10.48 -17.44
CA LEU A 148 13.73 -9.65 -18.45
C LEU A 148 14.48 -8.31 -18.52
N PRO A 149 15.09 -7.94 -19.64
CA PRO A 149 15.67 -6.62 -19.86
C PRO A 149 14.58 -5.57 -20.11
N LEU A 150 14.99 -4.30 -20.13
CA LEU A 150 14.13 -3.20 -20.54
C LEU A 150 13.59 -3.47 -21.95
N PRO A 151 12.26 -3.54 -22.14
CA PRO A 151 11.68 -3.79 -23.45
C PRO A 151 11.87 -2.58 -24.38
N GLU A 152 11.99 -2.86 -25.68
CA GLU A 152 12.08 -1.81 -26.70
C GLU A 152 10.81 -0.97 -26.78
N GLY A 153 10.94 0.33 -27.02
CA GLY A 153 9.81 1.27 -27.09
C GLY A 153 9.42 1.91 -25.75
N TYR A 154 10.12 1.56 -24.67
CA TYR A 154 9.88 2.12 -23.33
C TYR A 154 11.11 2.83 -22.77
N THR A 155 10.88 3.78 -21.90
CA THR A 155 11.96 4.45 -21.14
C THR A 155 12.48 3.54 -20.02
N GLY A 156 13.54 3.94 -19.31
CA GLY A 156 14.02 3.20 -18.14
C GLY A 156 13.04 3.11 -16.97
N HIS A 157 11.83 3.67 -17.11
CA HIS A 157 10.72 3.56 -16.17
C HIS A 157 9.81 2.37 -16.51
N VAL A 158 10.33 1.16 -16.35
CA VAL A 158 9.58 -0.10 -16.41
C VAL A 158 9.86 -0.88 -15.14
N ARG A 159 8.83 -1.09 -14.29
CA ARG A 159 9.01 -1.63 -12.93
C ARG A 159 7.76 -2.27 -12.34
N ASP A 160 7.92 -2.81 -11.13
CA ASP A 160 6.89 -3.32 -10.23
C ASP A 160 6.21 -4.59 -10.77
N PRO A 161 6.97 -5.68 -11.03
CA PRO A 161 6.41 -6.91 -11.58
C PRO A 161 5.42 -7.55 -10.60
N LYS A 162 4.19 -7.72 -11.05
CA LYS A 162 3.19 -8.57 -10.41
C LYS A 162 3.05 -9.85 -11.21
N VAL A 163 3.39 -10.97 -10.60
CA VAL A 163 3.47 -12.29 -11.24
C VAL A 163 2.41 -13.22 -10.66
N TRP A 164 1.75 -13.97 -11.54
CA TRP A 164 0.81 -15.05 -11.15
C TRP A 164 0.85 -16.21 -12.12
N ARG A 165 0.31 -17.35 -11.71
CA ARG A 165 0.14 -18.52 -12.57
C ARG A 165 -1.33 -18.76 -12.85
N GLN A 166 -1.67 -18.99 -14.12
CA GLN A 166 -3.00 -19.29 -14.56
C GLN A 166 -2.94 -20.29 -15.74
N ASP A 167 -3.75 -21.34 -15.70
CA ASP A 167 -3.89 -22.35 -16.77
C ASP A 167 -2.54 -22.93 -17.23
N GLY A 168 -1.65 -23.17 -16.26
CA GLY A 168 -0.33 -23.74 -16.50
C GLY A 168 0.74 -22.76 -16.99
N ARG A 169 0.39 -21.50 -17.26
CA ARG A 169 1.30 -20.43 -17.71
C ARG A 169 1.55 -19.40 -16.62
N TRP A 170 2.68 -18.74 -16.69
CA TRP A 170 3.01 -17.58 -15.91
C TRP A 170 2.66 -16.30 -16.66
N TYR A 171 2.13 -15.36 -15.93
CA TYR A 171 1.83 -14.02 -16.40
C TYR A 171 2.50 -12.99 -15.48
N MET A 172 2.85 -11.85 -16.06
CA MET A 172 3.40 -10.71 -15.33
C MET A 172 2.83 -9.43 -15.90
N VAL A 173 2.35 -8.55 -15.05
CA VAL A 173 2.11 -7.16 -15.41
C VAL A 173 3.22 -6.28 -14.86
N LEU A 174 3.61 -5.27 -15.67
CA LEU A 174 4.60 -4.25 -15.32
C LEU A 174 4.01 -2.86 -15.53
N GLY A 175 4.32 -1.95 -14.62
CA GLY A 175 4.15 -0.53 -14.87
C GLY A 175 5.23 -0.01 -15.80
N ALA A 176 4.86 0.87 -16.72
CA ALA A 176 5.78 1.35 -17.75
C ALA A 176 5.50 2.80 -18.16
N GLN A 177 6.52 3.43 -18.70
CA GLN A 177 6.44 4.67 -19.46
C GLN A 177 6.98 4.44 -20.86
N ASP A 178 6.17 4.73 -21.90
CA ASP A 178 6.65 4.65 -23.27
C ASP A 178 7.58 5.84 -23.63
N VAL A 179 8.21 5.76 -24.80
CA VAL A 179 9.15 6.82 -25.25
C VAL A 179 8.48 8.17 -25.52
N GLN A 180 7.15 8.24 -25.60
CA GLN A 180 6.36 9.47 -25.64
C GLN A 180 5.95 9.97 -24.24
N GLN A 181 6.51 9.37 -23.17
CA GLN A 181 6.20 9.70 -21.77
C GLN A 181 4.72 9.47 -21.41
N ARG A 182 4.14 8.37 -21.88
CA ARG A 182 2.78 7.95 -21.56
C ARG A 182 2.81 6.71 -20.66
N GLY A 183 2.02 6.73 -19.59
CA GLY A 183 1.94 5.62 -18.63
C GLY A 183 1.18 4.43 -19.21
N LYS A 184 1.71 3.23 -19.02
CA LYS A 184 1.20 1.96 -19.55
C LYS A 184 1.25 0.85 -18.51
N VAL A 185 0.42 -0.17 -18.72
CA VAL A 185 0.55 -1.48 -18.08
C VAL A 185 0.83 -2.52 -19.16
N LEU A 186 1.98 -3.18 -19.04
CA LEU A 186 2.42 -4.21 -19.97
C LEU A 186 2.06 -5.59 -19.43
N LEU A 187 1.64 -6.48 -20.32
CA LEU A 187 1.42 -7.89 -20.04
C LEU A 187 2.49 -8.74 -20.68
N PHE A 188 3.09 -9.62 -19.88
CA PHE A 188 4.02 -10.66 -20.32
C PHE A 188 3.50 -12.05 -19.99
N THR A 189 3.95 -13.05 -20.73
CA THR A 189 3.67 -14.46 -20.47
C THR A 189 4.94 -15.30 -20.60
N ALA A 190 5.01 -16.39 -19.82
CA ALA A 190 6.12 -17.32 -19.82
C ALA A 190 5.66 -18.76 -19.52
N SER A 191 6.46 -19.75 -19.94
CA SER A 191 6.28 -21.16 -19.52
C SER A 191 6.90 -21.43 -18.15
N ASP A 192 7.97 -20.71 -17.82
CA ASP A 192 8.66 -20.68 -16.54
C ASP A 192 8.89 -19.20 -16.12
N LEU A 193 9.51 -18.92 -15.00
CA LEU A 193 9.75 -17.53 -14.58
C LEU A 193 10.95 -16.86 -15.27
N ARG A 194 11.58 -17.49 -16.27
CA ARG A 194 12.87 -17.05 -16.83
C ARG A 194 12.77 -16.45 -18.22
N GLU A 195 11.89 -16.99 -19.08
CA GLU A 195 11.78 -16.58 -20.49
C GLU A 195 10.44 -15.90 -20.72
N TRP A 196 10.44 -14.58 -20.64
CA TRP A 196 9.25 -13.75 -20.76
C TRP A 196 9.04 -13.24 -22.19
N ARG A 197 7.83 -13.32 -22.68
CA ARG A 197 7.40 -12.76 -23.95
C ARG A 197 6.34 -11.67 -23.71
N LEU A 198 6.58 -10.49 -24.29
CA LEU A 198 5.58 -9.41 -24.29
C LEU A 198 4.34 -9.83 -25.07
N VAL A 199 3.17 -9.69 -24.47
CA VAL A 199 1.86 -9.91 -25.11
C VAL A 199 1.32 -8.59 -25.65
N GLY A 200 1.37 -7.52 -24.85
CA GLY A 200 0.92 -6.19 -25.27
C GLY A 200 0.70 -5.23 -24.12
N GLU A 201 0.17 -4.06 -24.44
CA GLU A 201 -0.32 -3.05 -23.48
C GLU A 201 -1.79 -3.35 -23.16
N ILE A 202 -2.12 -3.53 -21.89
CA ILE A 202 -3.48 -3.90 -21.46
C ILE A 202 -4.28 -2.74 -20.84
N ALA A 203 -3.59 -1.70 -20.39
CA ALA A 203 -4.19 -0.48 -19.85
C ALA A 203 -3.20 0.68 -19.94
N GLY A 204 -3.67 1.89 -19.73
CA GLY A 204 -2.85 3.10 -19.70
C GLY A 204 -3.32 4.16 -20.68
N HIS A 205 -2.47 5.17 -20.87
CA HIS A 205 -2.75 6.30 -21.75
C HIS A 205 -2.99 5.82 -23.21
N ASP A 206 -4.10 6.23 -23.81
CA ASP A 206 -4.56 5.83 -25.14
C ASP A 206 -4.82 4.31 -25.30
N VAL A 207 -5.02 3.58 -24.21
CA VAL A 207 -5.46 2.18 -24.23
C VAL A 207 -6.92 2.11 -23.77
N ASN A 208 -7.76 1.41 -24.52
CA ASN A 208 -9.19 1.20 -24.22
C ASN A 208 -9.98 2.48 -23.88
N GLY A 209 -9.67 3.60 -24.56
CA GLY A 209 -10.39 4.87 -24.41
C GLY A 209 -9.94 5.74 -23.24
N LEU A 210 -8.89 5.39 -22.52
CA LEU A 210 -8.32 6.23 -21.48
C LEU A 210 -7.42 7.32 -22.09
N ALA A 211 -8.00 8.47 -22.42
CA ALA A 211 -7.22 9.63 -22.82
C ALA A 211 -6.61 10.33 -21.60
N ASN A 212 -5.39 10.87 -21.74
CA ASN A 212 -4.71 11.66 -20.70
C ASN A 212 -4.57 10.96 -19.33
N ALA A 213 -4.28 9.68 -19.33
CA ALA A 213 -4.20 8.86 -18.13
C ALA A 213 -2.79 8.89 -17.45
N GLY A 214 -2.10 10.03 -17.51
CA GLY A 214 -0.81 10.22 -16.85
C GLY A 214 0.40 9.72 -17.63
N TYR A 215 1.59 9.97 -17.05
CA TYR A 215 2.88 9.74 -17.73
C TYR A 215 3.62 8.47 -17.27
N MET A 216 3.23 7.86 -16.15
CA MET A 216 3.78 6.61 -15.61
C MET A 216 2.73 5.90 -14.78
N TRP A 217 2.62 4.58 -14.94
CA TRP A 217 1.76 3.76 -14.10
C TRP A 217 2.64 2.84 -13.25
N GLU A 218 2.46 2.90 -11.94
CA GLU A 218 3.22 2.12 -10.97
C GLU A 218 2.35 1.05 -10.32
N CYS A 219 3.01 0.02 -9.78
CA CYS A 219 2.43 -1.03 -8.93
C CYS A 219 1.16 -1.67 -9.52
N PRO A 220 1.14 -2.12 -10.79
CA PRO A 220 -0.03 -2.76 -11.34
C PRO A 220 -0.27 -4.11 -10.67
N ASP A 221 -1.54 -4.41 -10.35
CA ASP A 221 -1.97 -5.69 -9.78
C ASP A 221 -3.28 -6.11 -10.45
N LEU A 222 -3.21 -7.14 -11.31
CA LEU A 222 -4.35 -7.67 -12.06
C LEU A 222 -4.77 -9.03 -11.50
N PHE A 223 -6.03 -9.15 -11.12
CA PHE A 223 -6.54 -10.38 -10.51
C PHE A 223 -8.04 -10.58 -10.75
N PRO A 224 -8.51 -11.84 -10.75
CA PRO A 224 -9.95 -12.13 -10.75
C PRO A 224 -10.55 -11.87 -9.36
N LEU A 225 -11.79 -11.35 -9.34
CA LEU A 225 -12.59 -11.19 -8.13
C LEU A 225 -14.06 -11.42 -8.48
N ALA A 226 -14.67 -12.49 -7.96
CA ALA A 226 -15.99 -12.98 -8.32
C ALA A 226 -16.13 -13.17 -9.86
N ASP A 227 -17.03 -12.45 -10.50
CA ASP A 227 -17.34 -12.55 -11.93
C ASP A 227 -16.60 -11.52 -12.80
N THR A 228 -15.67 -10.76 -12.24
CA THR A 228 -14.89 -9.73 -12.92
C THR A 228 -13.38 -9.89 -12.73
N HIS A 229 -12.60 -9.08 -13.43
CA HIS A 229 -11.19 -8.85 -13.13
C HIS A 229 -11.00 -7.41 -12.68
N LEU A 230 -10.12 -7.22 -11.73
CA LEU A 230 -9.71 -5.90 -11.26
C LEU A 230 -8.25 -5.66 -11.62
N LEU A 231 -7.97 -4.47 -12.12
CA LEU A 231 -6.64 -3.92 -12.21
C LEU A 231 -6.54 -2.77 -11.21
N ILE A 232 -5.62 -2.88 -10.28
CA ILE A 232 -5.23 -1.80 -9.37
C ILE A 232 -3.89 -1.25 -9.87
N CYS A 233 -3.70 0.06 -9.79
CA CYS A 233 -2.44 0.71 -10.17
C CYS A 233 -2.36 2.13 -9.61
N CYS A 234 -1.20 2.76 -9.78
CA CYS A 234 -0.90 4.10 -9.30
C CYS A 234 -0.43 4.99 -10.46
N PRO A 235 -1.36 5.63 -11.22
CA PRO A 235 -1.00 6.51 -12.33
C PRO A 235 -0.43 7.84 -11.83
N GLN A 236 0.80 8.14 -12.24
CA GLN A 236 1.42 9.45 -12.02
C GLN A 236 1.01 10.42 -13.13
N GLY A 237 0.66 11.65 -12.74
CA GLY A 237 0.25 12.69 -13.68
C GLY A 237 -1.23 12.62 -14.10
N LEU A 238 -2.04 11.88 -13.35
CA LEU A 238 -3.49 11.92 -13.53
C LEU A 238 -4.03 13.30 -13.09
N ALA A 239 -4.91 13.88 -13.91
CA ALA A 239 -5.48 15.18 -13.62
C ALA A 239 -6.39 15.14 -12.39
N ARG A 240 -6.23 16.11 -11.50
CA ARG A 240 -7.13 16.30 -10.35
C ARG A 240 -8.53 16.72 -10.84
N GLU A 241 -9.53 16.15 -10.21
CA GLU A 241 -10.91 16.59 -10.32
C GLU A 241 -11.30 17.43 -9.09
N ALA A 242 -12.49 18.04 -9.10
CA ALA A 242 -12.91 18.92 -7.99
C ALA A 242 -12.87 18.26 -6.60
N GLN A 243 -13.13 16.96 -6.52
CA GLN A 243 -13.17 16.21 -5.25
C GLN A 243 -12.63 14.78 -5.36
N ARG A 244 -11.98 14.45 -6.47
CA ARG A 244 -11.36 13.15 -6.75
C ARG A 244 -9.93 13.33 -7.24
N PHE A 245 -9.12 12.31 -7.05
CA PHE A 245 -7.71 12.32 -7.50
C PHE A 245 -6.96 13.54 -6.95
N LEU A 246 -7.19 13.85 -5.67
CA LEU A 246 -6.63 15.05 -5.03
C LEU A 246 -5.18 14.88 -4.60
N ASN A 247 -4.70 13.65 -4.49
CA ASN A 247 -3.29 13.39 -4.24
C ASN A 247 -2.43 13.67 -5.48
N THR A 248 -1.16 13.94 -5.26
CA THR A 248 -0.19 14.10 -6.34
C THR A 248 -0.09 12.80 -7.17
N TYR A 249 -0.14 11.65 -6.50
CA TYR A 249 -0.14 10.33 -7.09
C TYR A 249 -1.28 9.50 -6.47
N PRO A 250 -2.40 9.34 -7.15
CA PRO A 250 -3.52 8.55 -6.66
C PRO A 250 -3.31 7.05 -6.87
N ALA A 251 -3.93 6.24 -6.01
CA ALA A 251 -4.14 4.82 -6.25
C ALA A 251 -5.54 4.60 -6.80
N VAL A 252 -5.65 3.82 -7.89
CA VAL A 252 -6.90 3.63 -8.62
C VAL A 252 -7.20 2.16 -8.87
N TRP A 253 -8.46 1.86 -9.18
CA TRP A 253 -8.88 0.56 -9.68
C TRP A 253 -9.78 0.69 -10.91
N MET A 254 -9.78 -0.34 -11.73
CA MET A 254 -10.69 -0.57 -12.85
C MET A 254 -11.22 -1.98 -12.79
N ALA A 255 -12.49 -2.17 -13.11
CA ALA A 255 -13.10 -3.48 -13.29
C ALA A 255 -13.35 -3.76 -14.76
N GLY A 256 -13.22 -5.03 -15.17
CA GLY A 256 -13.42 -5.41 -16.54
C GLY A 256 -13.28 -6.90 -16.82
N ARG A 257 -13.23 -7.24 -18.09
CA ARG A 257 -13.02 -8.60 -18.57
C ARG A 257 -11.59 -8.76 -19.12
N PHE A 258 -10.86 -9.68 -18.54
CA PHE A 258 -9.51 -9.98 -18.99
C PHE A 258 -9.48 -11.26 -19.84
N ASP A 259 -8.90 -11.15 -21.01
CA ASP A 259 -8.58 -12.26 -21.93
C ASP A 259 -7.06 -12.42 -21.98
N ALA A 260 -6.56 -13.41 -21.26
CA ALA A 260 -5.13 -13.64 -21.12
C ALA A 260 -4.46 -14.13 -22.43
N GLU A 261 -5.21 -14.85 -23.29
CA GLU A 261 -4.68 -15.36 -24.57
C GLU A 261 -4.47 -14.24 -25.58
N ARG A 262 -5.44 -13.31 -25.64
CA ARG A 262 -5.39 -12.15 -26.55
C ARG A 262 -4.64 -10.97 -25.97
N GLY A 263 -4.35 -10.96 -24.65
CA GLY A 263 -3.75 -9.83 -23.96
C GLY A 263 -4.65 -8.59 -23.97
N ILE A 264 -5.94 -8.77 -23.77
CA ILE A 264 -6.93 -7.68 -23.78
C ILE A 264 -7.56 -7.58 -22.41
N PHE A 265 -7.58 -6.39 -21.86
CA PHE A 265 -8.37 -6.05 -20.68
C PHE A 265 -9.41 -5.00 -21.08
N ASP A 266 -10.66 -5.46 -21.32
CA ASP A 266 -11.80 -4.60 -21.61
C ASP A 266 -12.38 -4.08 -20.30
N HIS A 267 -12.04 -2.85 -19.95
CA HIS A 267 -12.30 -2.28 -18.62
C HIS A 267 -13.16 -1.02 -18.68
N GLY A 268 -13.78 -0.73 -17.53
CA GLY A 268 -14.52 0.50 -17.26
C GLY A 268 -13.61 1.68 -16.88
N PRO A 269 -14.21 2.74 -16.30
CA PRO A 269 -13.49 3.95 -15.90
C PRO A 269 -12.56 3.72 -14.70
N LEU A 270 -11.71 4.72 -14.45
CA LEU A 270 -10.86 4.80 -13.24
C LEU A 270 -11.72 5.20 -12.02
N HIS A 271 -11.49 4.49 -10.92
CA HIS A 271 -12.06 4.79 -9.61
C HIS A 271 -10.93 4.95 -8.59
N GLU A 272 -11.11 5.85 -7.62
CA GLU A 272 -10.20 5.93 -6.47
C GLU A 272 -10.29 4.64 -5.65
N LEU A 273 -9.15 4.10 -5.23
CA LEU A 273 -9.10 2.93 -4.37
C LEU A 273 -9.31 3.31 -2.91
N ASP A 274 -8.82 4.47 -2.51
CA ASP A 274 -8.97 5.06 -1.19
C ASP A 274 -9.14 6.58 -1.37
N SER A 275 -10.03 7.22 -0.63
CA SER A 275 -10.21 8.69 -0.67
C SER A 275 -9.30 9.35 0.37
N GLU A 276 -8.01 9.22 0.16
CA GLU A 276 -6.91 9.30 1.10
C GLU A 276 -6.21 10.65 1.22
N PHE A 277 -5.50 10.83 2.34
CA PHE A 277 -4.32 11.68 2.40
C PHE A 277 -3.04 10.88 2.14
N GLU A 278 -2.94 9.68 2.70
CA GLU A 278 -1.82 8.76 2.50
C GLU A 278 -2.32 7.35 2.21
N PHE A 279 -2.23 6.96 0.96
CA PHE A 279 -2.40 5.59 0.49
C PHE A 279 -1.75 5.46 -0.90
N TYR A 280 -0.80 4.54 -1.06
CA TYR A 280 -0.11 4.35 -2.33
C TYR A 280 0.39 2.92 -2.48
N ALA A 281 0.78 2.54 -3.70
CA ALA A 281 1.46 1.29 -4.05
C ALA A 281 0.80 0.02 -3.45
N PRO A 282 -0.54 -0.14 -3.50
CA PRO A 282 -1.20 -1.31 -2.93
C PRO A 282 -0.77 -2.60 -3.61
N GLN A 283 -0.76 -3.68 -2.84
CA GLN A 283 -0.55 -5.01 -3.37
C GLN A 283 -1.57 -6.00 -2.80
N THR A 284 -2.02 -6.94 -3.63
CA THR A 284 -2.97 -7.97 -3.23
C THR A 284 -2.38 -9.36 -3.24
N MET A 285 -3.00 -10.26 -2.50
CA MET A 285 -2.74 -11.70 -2.57
C MET A 285 -4.03 -12.50 -2.52
N GLN A 286 -4.01 -13.69 -3.12
CA GLN A 286 -5.04 -14.71 -2.92
C GLN A 286 -4.64 -15.58 -1.73
N ALA A 287 -5.42 -15.52 -0.65
CA ALA A 287 -5.23 -16.40 0.49
C ALA A 287 -5.74 -17.81 0.19
N LYS A 288 -5.19 -18.84 0.87
CA LYS A 288 -5.61 -20.24 0.69
C LYS A 288 -7.05 -20.51 1.12
N ASP A 289 -7.63 -19.64 1.95
CA ASP A 289 -9.04 -19.70 2.35
C ASP A 289 -10.01 -19.04 1.36
N GLY A 290 -9.50 -18.59 0.21
CA GLY A 290 -10.28 -18.01 -0.88
C GLY A 290 -10.47 -16.49 -0.81
N ARG A 291 -9.96 -15.82 0.23
CA ARG A 291 -10.04 -14.36 0.32
C ARG A 291 -9.01 -13.68 -0.58
N ARG A 292 -9.40 -12.57 -1.21
CA ARG A 292 -8.46 -11.63 -1.80
C ARG A 292 -8.14 -10.56 -0.76
N LEU A 293 -6.88 -10.47 -0.37
CA LEU A 293 -6.38 -9.54 0.65
C LEU A 293 -5.57 -8.44 -0.01
N LEU A 294 -5.65 -7.23 0.54
CA LEU A 294 -4.94 -6.04 0.07
C LEU A 294 -4.22 -5.37 1.24
N VAL A 295 -3.04 -4.85 0.98
CA VAL A 295 -2.31 -3.94 1.88
C VAL A 295 -1.74 -2.79 1.04
N GLY A 296 -1.70 -1.57 1.58
CA GLY A 296 -1.13 -0.40 0.93
C GLY A 296 -0.07 0.27 1.80
N TRP A 297 0.78 1.07 1.18
CA TRP A 297 1.65 2.00 1.88
C TRP A 297 0.84 3.21 2.34
N MET A 298 0.81 3.46 3.64
CA MET A 298 0.21 4.67 4.21
C MET A 298 1.22 5.81 4.15
N GLY A 299 1.44 6.28 2.94
CA GLY A 299 2.33 7.35 2.53
C GLY A 299 2.09 7.72 1.07
N VAL A 300 2.67 8.81 0.63
CA VAL A 300 2.72 9.25 -0.78
C VAL A 300 4.06 9.93 -0.97
N PRO A 301 4.80 9.67 -2.07
CA PRO A 301 6.10 10.28 -2.32
C PRO A 301 5.94 11.73 -2.82
N ASP A 302 5.51 12.62 -1.96
CA ASP A 302 5.27 14.04 -2.25
C ASP A 302 6.04 14.98 -1.30
N GLY A 303 5.83 16.30 -1.43
CA GLY A 303 6.51 17.30 -0.61
C GLY A 303 6.20 17.24 0.88
N GLU A 304 5.04 16.70 1.27
CA GLU A 304 4.60 16.56 2.66
C GLU A 304 5.43 15.50 3.42
N GLU A 305 5.92 14.49 2.72
CA GLU A 305 6.70 13.38 3.27
C GLU A 305 7.91 13.86 4.10
N MET A 306 8.63 14.85 3.59
CA MET A 306 9.83 15.37 4.23
C MET A 306 9.56 16.13 5.54
N HIS A 307 8.31 16.49 5.79
CA HIS A 307 7.87 17.26 6.95
C HIS A 307 7.19 16.42 8.04
N GLN A 308 7.12 15.10 7.88
CA GLN A 308 6.58 14.22 8.92
C GLN A 308 7.43 14.27 10.19
N PRO A 309 6.84 14.49 11.38
CA PRO A 309 7.59 14.69 12.64
C PRO A 309 8.37 13.45 13.08
N THR A 310 7.92 12.26 12.69
CA THR A 310 8.58 10.98 13.01
C THR A 310 9.96 10.82 12.40
N ARG A 311 10.31 11.62 11.37
CA ARG A 311 11.67 11.68 10.82
C ARG A 311 12.72 12.06 11.87
N ALA A 312 12.36 12.96 12.79
CA ALA A 312 13.23 13.34 13.90
C ALA A 312 13.47 12.18 14.90
N GLN A 313 12.59 11.18 14.87
CA GLN A 313 12.69 9.96 15.67
C GLN A 313 13.28 8.78 14.88
N GLY A 314 13.77 9.03 13.67
CA GLY A 314 14.50 8.06 12.87
C GLY A 314 13.61 7.05 12.13
N TRP A 315 12.32 7.31 11.96
CA TRP A 315 11.42 6.45 11.18
C TRP A 315 10.36 7.25 10.43
N ILE A 316 9.82 6.68 9.36
CA ILE A 316 8.77 7.32 8.57
C ILE A 316 7.91 6.27 7.87
N HIS A 317 6.59 6.54 7.81
CA HIS A 317 5.54 5.74 7.18
C HIS A 317 5.18 4.46 7.94
N GLN A 318 4.16 3.80 7.42
CA GLN A 318 3.65 2.51 7.88
C GLN A 318 2.82 1.86 6.77
N MET A 319 2.45 0.59 6.93
CA MET A 319 1.43 -0.05 6.11
C MET A 319 0.03 0.32 6.61
N THR A 320 -0.98 0.20 5.75
CA THR A 320 -2.39 0.14 6.16
C THR A 320 -2.65 -1.17 6.90
N CYS A 321 -3.79 -1.30 7.55
CA CYS A 321 -4.28 -2.63 7.91
C CYS A 321 -4.49 -3.47 6.63
N VAL A 322 -4.40 -4.79 6.77
CA VAL A 322 -4.82 -5.69 5.69
C VAL A 322 -6.33 -5.55 5.50
N ARG A 323 -6.78 -5.50 4.24
CA ARG A 323 -8.19 -5.38 3.85
C ARG A 323 -8.64 -6.61 3.06
N GLU A 324 -9.86 -7.05 3.28
CA GLU A 324 -10.51 -8.09 2.49
C GLU A 324 -11.28 -7.43 1.35
N LEU A 325 -11.00 -7.84 0.12
CA LEU A 325 -11.68 -7.34 -1.08
C LEU A 325 -12.87 -8.22 -1.43
N GLU A 326 -13.98 -7.58 -1.77
CA GLU A 326 -15.19 -8.23 -2.20
C GLU A 326 -15.80 -7.45 -3.37
N TRP A 327 -16.33 -8.16 -4.38
CA TRP A 327 -17.02 -7.57 -5.50
C TRP A 327 -18.51 -7.88 -5.43
N GLN A 328 -19.33 -6.85 -5.37
CA GLN A 328 -20.79 -7.00 -5.30
C GLN A 328 -21.48 -5.96 -6.19
N ALA A 329 -22.32 -6.40 -7.11
CA ALA A 329 -23.20 -5.54 -7.91
C ALA A 329 -22.47 -4.34 -8.59
N GLY A 330 -21.26 -4.56 -9.09
CA GLY A 330 -20.48 -3.52 -9.77
C GLY A 330 -19.69 -2.61 -8.83
N THR A 331 -19.60 -2.92 -7.54
CA THR A 331 -18.90 -2.15 -6.53
C THR A 331 -17.81 -2.99 -5.88
N LEU A 332 -16.61 -2.39 -5.73
CA LEU A 332 -15.52 -2.95 -4.95
C LEU A 332 -15.68 -2.56 -3.48
N TYR A 333 -15.85 -3.57 -2.62
CA TYR A 333 -15.84 -3.40 -1.17
C TYR A 333 -14.46 -3.73 -0.62
N GLN A 334 -13.98 -2.91 0.31
CA GLN A 334 -12.76 -3.13 1.07
C GLN A 334 -13.12 -3.22 2.55
N ARG A 335 -13.13 -4.43 3.10
CA ARG A 335 -13.46 -4.64 4.51
C ARG A 335 -12.18 -4.69 5.35
N PRO A 336 -12.16 -4.13 6.56
CA PRO A 336 -11.03 -4.36 7.45
C PRO A 336 -10.90 -5.87 7.71
N LEU A 337 -9.66 -6.36 7.77
CA LEU A 337 -9.34 -7.76 8.05
C LEU A 337 -10.15 -8.27 9.25
N ARG A 338 -10.86 -9.38 9.09
CA ARG A 338 -11.73 -9.92 10.15
C ARG A 338 -10.98 -10.31 11.41
N GLU A 339 -9.73 -10.72 11.29
CA GLU A 339 -8.84 -11.09 12.39
C GLU A 339 -8.55 -9.92 13.33
N LEU A 340 -8.67 -8.66 12.88
CA LEU A 340 -8.53 -7.47 13.75
C LEU A 340 -9.50 -7.48 14.94
N ALA A 341 -10.63 -8.19 14.83
CA ALA A 341 -11.55 -8.37 15.94
C ALA A 341 -10.90 -9.05 17.17
N ALA A 342 -9.86 -9.85 16.96
CA ALA A 342 -9.12 -10.48 18.06
C ALA A 342 -8.30 -9.48 18.88
N LEU A 343 -8.02 -8.29 18.35
CA LEU A 343 -7.33 -7.21 19.09
C LEU A 343 -8.28 -6.42 20.01
N ARG A 344 -9.60 -6.57 19.85
CA ARG A 344 -10.58 -5.82 20.62
C ARG A 344 -10.52 -6.18 22.11
N GLY A 345 -10.51 -5.15 22.95
CA GLY A 345 -10.83 -5.27 24.37
C GLY A 345 -12.34 -5.42 24.59
N GLU A 346 -12.81 -5.06 25.78
CA GLU A 346 -14.22 -5.06 26.12
C GLU A 346 -14.99 -4.02 25.28
N ALA A 347 -16.16 -4.40 24.78
CA ALA A 347 -17.06 -3.50 24.07
C ALA A 347 -17.67 -2.47 25.04
N GLN A 348 -17.57 -1.21 24.70
CA GLN A 348 -18.09 -0.12 25.51
C GLN A 348 -18.99 0.78 24.66
N GLY A 349 -20.27 0.89 25.06
CA GLY A 349 -21.15 1.94 24.54
C GLY A 349 -20.74 3.29 25.11
N TRP A 350 -20.83 4.34 24.31
CA TRP A 350 -20.48 5.69 24.75
C TRP A 350 -21.51 6.72 24.27
N ARG A 351 -21.81 7.65 25.15
CA ARG A 351 -22.67 8.81 24.86
C ARG A 351 -22.04 10.03 25.52
N GLY A 352 -21.04 10.59 24.93
CA GLY A 352 -20.32 11.73 25.45
C GLY A 352 -19.70 12.56 24.36
N GLN A 353 -19.06 13.66 24.72
CA GLN A 353 -18.45 14.59 23.80
C GLN A 353 -16.93 14.39 23.64
N THR A 354 -16.29 13.68 24.54
CA THR A 354 -14.83 13.51 24.51
C THR A 354 -14.40 12.13 24.95
N LEU A 355 -13.34 11.61 24.31
CA LEU A 355 -12.61 10.41 24.71
C LEU A 355 -11.11 10.69 24.72
N PRO A 356 -10.33 10.08 25.60
CA PRO A 356 -8.89 10.03 25.44
C PRO A 356 -8.54 9.43 24.08
N LEU A 357 -7.67 10.10 23.32
CA LEU A 357 -7.17 9.57 22.05
C LEU A 357 -6.20 8.41 22.33
N ALA A 358 -6.56 7.24 21.87
CA ALA A 358 -5.79 6.00 22.05
C ALA A 358 -6.05 5.06 20.86
N PRO A 359 -5.25 4.02 20.66
CA PRO A 359 -5.55 2.99 19.69
C PRO A 359 -6.88 2.31 20.00
N MET A 360 -7.85 2.47 19.08
CA MET A 360 -9.21 1.98 19.27
C MET A 360 -9.93 1.75 17.94
N GLU A 361 -10.99 0.97 18.01
CA GLU A 361 -11.99 0.87 16.96
C GLU A 361 -13.29 1.52 17.43
N LEU A 362 -13.92 2.30 16.56
CA LEU A 362 -15.22 2.89 16.74
C LEU A 362 -16.17 2.37 15.67
N ALA A 363 -17.40 2.04 16.06
CA ALA A 363 -18.47 1.64 15.16
C ALA A 363 -19.71 2.50 15.39
N PHE A 364 -20.21 3.07 14.29
CA PHE A 364 -21.38 3.94 14.27
C PHE A 364 -22.44 3.37 13.33
N ASP A 365 -23.68 3.36 13.78
CA ASP A 365 -24.85 3.28 12.90
C ASP A 365 -25.45 4.69 12.81
N LEU A 366 -25.60 5.20 11.59
CA LEU A 366 -26.04 6.56 11.30
C LEU A 366 -27.43 6.54 10.66
N SER A 367 -28.29 7.48 11.04
CA SER A 367 -29.53 7.75 10.32
C SER A 367 -29.27 8.73 9.14
N PRO A 368 -30.13 8.77 8.11
CA PRO A 368 -29.89 9.55 6.90
C PRO A 368 -29.57 11.04 7.10
N ASP A 369 -30.16 11.66 8.12
CA ASP A 369 -29.95 13.07 8.44
C ASP A 369 -28.94 13.31 9.57
N SER A 370 -28.20 12.25 9.96
CA SER A 370 -27.17 12.39 11.01
C SER A 370 -26.05 13.33 10.55
N THR A 371 -25.62 14.17 11.49
CA THR A 371 -24.37 14.92 11.35
C THR A 371 -23.42 14.48 12.44
N LEU A 372 -22.18 14.18 12.07
CA LEU A 372 -21.14 13.76 12.98
C LEU A 372 -19.86 14.52 12.68
N GLY A 373 -19.28 15.12 13.70
CA GLY A 373 -17.94 15.67 13.64
C GLY A 373 -17.03 14.93 14.61
N LEU A 374 -15.84 14.57 14.18
CA LEU A 374 -14.77 14.03 15.03
C LEU A 374 -13.54 14.91 14.85
N ASP A 375 -12.99 15.39 15.96
CA ASP A 375 -11.72 16.11 16.00
C ASP A 375 -10.69 15.24 16.74
N PHE A 376 -9.64 14.87 16.04
CA PHE A 376 -8.56 14.01 16.55
C PHE A 376 -7.44 14.90 17.12
N ALA A 377 -7.68 15.46 18.30
CA ALA A 377 -6.75 16.32 19.02
C ALA A 377 -6.22 17.53 18.20
N GLY A 378 -7.09 18.11 17.36
CA GLY A 378 -6.74 19.24 16.49
C GLY A 378 -5.87 18.93 15.28
N ALA A 379 -5.39 17.69 15.15
CA ALA A 379 -4.50 17.28 14.07
C ALA A 379 -5.23 16.82 12.81
N LEU A 380 -6.45 16.24 12.98
CA LEU A 380 -7.29 15.75 11.90
C LEU A 380 -8.75 15.95 12.26
N GLN A 381 -9.61 16.22 11.29
CA GLN A 381 -11.04 16.40 11.48
C GLN A 381 -11.83 15.58 10.46
N LEU A 382 -12.82 14.83 10.94
CA LEU A 382 -13.82 14.17 10.10
C LEU A 382 -15.16 14.88 10.26
N THR A 383 -15.81 15.18 9.16
CA THR A 383 -17.20 15.67 9.12
C THR A 383 -18.03 14.72 8.27
N VAL A 384 -19.15 14.27 8.83
CA VAL A 384 -20.15 13.44 8.14
C VAL A 384 -21.45 14.22 8.03
N ASN A 385 -22.05 14.18 6.87
CA ASN A 385 -23.38 14.74 6.62
C ASN A 385 -24.09 13.91 5.52
N ARG A 386 -25.28 14.31 5.10
CA ARG A 386 -26.07 13.64 4.06
C ARG A 386 -25.37 13.50 2.70
N ASP A 387 -24.40 14.36 2.40
CA ASP A 387 -23.71 14.39 1.09
C ASP A 387 -22.45 13.50 1.10
N GLY A 388 -22.03 13.00 2.27
CA GLY A 388 -20.87 12.15 2.42
C GLY A 388 -19.95 12.52 3.59
N LEU A 389 -18.69 12.18 3.44
CA LEU A 389 -17.63 12.42 4.41
C LEU A 389 -16.62 13.44 3.86
N ARG A 390 -16.14 14.29 4.76
CA ARG A 390 -14.99 15.16 4.52
C ARG A 390 -13.96 14.95 5.61
N LEU A 391 -12.76 14.56 5.21
CA LEU A 391 -11.59 14.49 6.07
C LEU A 391 -10.74 15.74 5.85
N SER A 392 -10.29 16.39 6.91
CA SER A 392 -9.59 17.68 6.84
C SER A 392 -8.41 17.71 7.78
N ARG A 393 -7.26 18.17 7.31
CA ARG A 393 -6.10 18.43 8.15
C ARG A 393 -5.25 19.56 7.60
N ARG A 394 -4.38 20.12 8.42
CA ARG A 394 -3.35 21.04 7.94
C ARG A 394 -2.24 20.30 7.21
N GLY A 395 -1.73 20.89 6.15
CA GLY A 395 -0.52 20.42 5.48
C GLY A 395 0.66 20.43 6.45
N LEU A 396 1.55 19.45 6.32
CA LEU A 396 2.76 19.36 7.16
C LEU A 396 3.82 20.38 6.70
N GLN A 397 3.85 20.68 5.41
CA GLN A 397 4.76 21.68 4.82
C GLN A 397 4.20 23.09 4.92
N THR A 398 2.91 23.23 4.63
CA THR A 398 2.21 24.52 4.67
C THR A 398 1.14 24.46 5.74
N ALA A 399 0.79 25.57 6.37
CA ALA A 399 -0.31 25.59 7.34
C ALA A 399 -1.71 25.60 6.68
N GLU A 400 -1.78 25.39 5.38
CA GLU A 400 -3.03 25.34 4.61
C GLU A 400 -3.89 24.15 4.99
N MET A 401 -5.21 24.34 4.95
CA MET A 401 -6.16 23.26 5.24
C MET A 401 -6.41 22.45 3.97
N HIS A 402 -6.09 21.18 4.02
CA HIS A 402 -6.37 20.23 2.95
C HIS A 402 -7.59 19.38 3.27
N HIS A 403 -8.31 18.96 2.23
CA HIS A 403 -9.53 18.15 2.36
C HIS A 403 -9.49 16.94 1.44
N ARG A 404 -10.14 15.86 1.90
CA ARG A 404 -10.47 14.67 1.11
C ARG A 404 -11.94 14.36 1.27
N TYR A 405 -12.55 13.73 0.27
CA TYR A 405 -13.99 13.57 0.20
C TYR A 405 -14.37 12.16 -0.21
N TRP A 406 -15.34 11.59 0.48
CA TRP A 406 -16.12 10.47 -0.02
C TRP A 406 -17.56 10.92 -0.23
N ARG A 407 -18.18 10.55 -1.35
CA ARG A 407 -19.55 10.95 -1.72
C ARG A 407 -20.48 9.79 -1.60
N GLY A 408 -21.61 9.99 -0.96
CA GLY A 408 -22.67 9.01 -0.75
C GLY A 408 -23.31 9.17 0.62
N GLU A 409 -24.39 8.46 0.85
CA GLU A 409 -25.06 8.40 2.14
C GLU A 409 -24.33 7.44 3.07
N ALA A 410 -23.72 7.96 4.14
CA ALA A 410 -23.07 7.14 5.15
C ALA A 410 -24.13 6.57 6.12
N ARG A 411 -24.25 5.24 6.15
CA ARG A 411 -25.15 4.50 7.06
C ARG A 411 -24.40 3.82 8.18
N ARG A 412 -23.17 3.38 7.90
CA ARG A 412 -22.28 2.76 8.89
C ARG A 412 -20.88 3.28 8.73
N LEU A 413 -20.22 3.48 9.87
CA LEU A 413 -18.80 3.77 9.92
C LEU A 413 -18.09 2.80 10.85
N ARG A 414 -16.95 2.29 10.42
CA ARG A 414 -15.95 1.66 11.29
C ARG A 414 -14.67 2.45 11.17
N ILE A 415 -14.20 2.98 12.28
CA ILE A 415 -13.02 3.85 12.31
C ILE A 415 -11.97 3.17 13.17
N PHE A 416 -10.84 2.85 12.55
CA PHE A 416 -9.68 2.29 13.21
C PHE A 416 -8.66 3.39 13.46
N ILE A 417 -8.29 3.59 14.69
CA ILE A 417 -7.35 4.62 15.14
C ILE A 417 -6.11 3.93 15.70
N ASP A 418 -4.95 4.38 15.26
CA ASP A 418 -3.68 4.08 15.91
C ASP A 418 -3.02 5.38 16.37
N ARG A 419 -1.82 5.32 16.90
CA ARG A 419 -1.14 6.49 17.48
C ARG A 419 -0.91 7.64 16.49
N SER A 420 -0.75 7.35 15.22
CA SER A 420 -0.50 8.35 14.17
C SER A 420 -1.22 8.06 12.85
N SER A 421 -2.30 7.29 12.89
CA SER A 421 -3.08 6.96 11.71
C SER A 421 -4.54 6.70 12.01
N VAL A 422 -5.37 6.90 10.98
CA VAL A 422 -6.78 6.55 10.99
C VAL A 422 -7.16 5.90 9.65
N GLU A 423 -7.96 4.83 9.72
CA GLU A 423 -8.63 4.23 8.57
C GLU A 423 -10.14 4.20 8.83
N ILE A 424 -10.90 4.77 7.91
CA ILE A 424 -12.36 4.94 8.01
C ILE A 424 -13.01 4.09 6.93
N PHE A 425 -13.72 3.04 7.35
CA PHE A 425 -14.48 2.16 6.47
C PHE A 425 -15.95 2.59 6.49
N ILE A 426 -16.49 2.87 5.33
CA ILE A 426 -17.82 3.44 5.13
C ILE A 426 -18.72 2.36 4.53
N ASN A 427 -19.93 2.16 5.09
CA ASN A 427 -20.94 1.23 4.59
C ASN A 427 -20.39 -0.20 4.35
N ASP A 428 -19.71 -0.73 5.37
CA ASP A 428 -19.07 -2.06 5.30
C ASP A 428 -17.96 -2.17 4.23
N GLY A 429 -17.35 -1.04 3.85
CA GLY A 429 -16.22 -1.00 2.91
C GLY A 429 -16.56 -0.54 1.48
N GLU A 430 -17.75 0.00 1.25
CA GLU A 430 -18.12 0.69 0.00
C GLU A 430 -17.18 1.84 -0.31
N GLY A 431 -16.69 2.53 0.74
CA GLY A 431 -15.65 3.53 0.68
C GLY A 431 -14.66 3.38 1.81
N VAL A 432 -13.44 3.84 1.57
CA VAL A 432 -12.38 3.89 2.59
C VAL A 432 -11.66 5.23 2.51
N MET A 433 -11.29 5.77 3.67
CA MET A 433 -10.48 6.98 3.78
C MET A 433 -9.34 6.74 4.77
N SER A 434 -8.11 6.89 4.32
CA SER A 434 -6.90 6.69 5.13
C SER A 434 -6.14 7.99 5.34
N SER A 435 -5.59 8.19 6.52
CA SER A 435 -4.74 9.34 6.81
C SER A 435 -3.73 9.07 7.91
N ARG A 436 -2.52 9.59 7.74
CA ARG A 436 -1.62 9.88 8.84
C ARG A 436 -2.04 11.18 9.50
N PHE A 437 -1.84 11.25 10.81
CA PHE A 437 -1.97 12.48 11.60
C PHE A 437 -1.02 12.42 12.80
N PHE A 438 -0.63 13.57 13.32
CA PHE A 438 0.41 13.65 14.34
C PHE A 438 -0.08 14.53 15.51
N PRO A 439 -0.90 13.97 16.42
CA PRO A 439 -1.43 14.72 17.55
C PRO A 439 -0.38 14.90 18.64
N GLY A 440 -0.54 15.96 19.46
CA GLY A 440 0.14 16.01 20.74
C GLY A 440 -0.45 14.98 21.71
N TYR A 441 0.41 14.28 22.46
CA TYR A 441 -0.02 13.35 23.49
C TYR A 441 0.25 13.91 24.89
N PRO A 442 -0.70 13.71 25.87
CA PRO A 442 -2.01 13.09 25.72
C PRO A 442 -2.98 13.97 24.93
N GLY A 443 -3.76 13.35 24.03
CA GLY A 443 -4.74 14.01 23.19
C GLY A 443 -6.18 13.56 23.50
N GLN A 444 -7.14 14.27 22.94
CA GLN A 444 -8.55 13.91 23.04
C GLN A 444 -9.21 13.81 21.68
N LEU A 445 -10.08 12.83 21.51
CA LEU A 445 -11.04 12.75 20.44
C LEU A 445 -12.31 13.48 20.88
N ILE A 446 -12.72 14.51 20.13
CA ILE A 446 -13.86 15.36 20.43
C ILE A 446 -14.97 15.08 19.44
N PHE A 447 -16.17 14.84 19.94
CA PHE A 447 -17.37 14.58 19.16
C PHE A 447 -18.24 15.83 19.09
N SER A 448 -18.78 16.09 17.90
CA SER A 448 -19.77 17.15 17.64
C SER A 448 -20.84 16.67 16.67
N GLY A 449 -21.96 17.35 16.61
CA GLY A 449 -23.06 17.05 15.69
C GLY A 449 -24.42 17.38 16.31
N ALA A 450 -25.46 17.43 15.47
CA ALA A 450 -26.82 17.79 15.88
C ALA A 450 -27.57 16.66 16.60
N THR A 451 -27.14 15.41 16.43
CA THR A 451 -27.78 14.24 17.05
C THR A 451 -26.83 13.61 18.08
N PRO A 452 -27.33 13.20 19.26
CA PRO A 452 -26.52 12.44 20.19
C PRO A 452 -26.04 11.15 19.51
N VAL A 453 -24.74 11.02 19.32
CA VAL A 453 -24.16 9.86 18.65
C VAL A 453 -24.01 8.75 19.67
N ALA A 454 -24.77 7.67 19.48
CA ALA A 454 -24.52 6.40 20.17
C ALA A 454 -23.62 5.55 19.31
N PHE A 455 -22.53 5.05 19.87
CA PHE A 455 -21.59 4.19 19.18
C PHE A 455 -21.00 3.14 20.12
N CYS A 456 -20.39 2.12 19.53
CA CYS A 456 -19.60 1.15 20.25
C CYS A 456 -18.11 1.41 20.01
N ARG A 457 -17.32 1.28 21.07
CA ARG A 457 -15.87 1.36 21.00
C ARG A 457 -15.20 0.12 21.57
N TRP A 458 -14.02 -0.18 21.05
CA TRP A 458 -13.09 -1.17 21.61
C TRP A 458 -11.71 -0.54 21.66
N LEU A 459 -11.04 -0.59 22.81
CA LEU A 459 -9.60 -0.36 22.86
C LEU A 459 -8.92 -1.54 22.17
N LEU A 460 -7.95 -1.25 21.31
CA LEU A 460 -7.20 -2.28 20.59
C LEU A 460 -5.92 -2.63 21.36
N ARG A 461 -5.68 -3.93 21.48
CA ARG A 461 -4.43 -4.44 22.05
C ARG A 461 -3.29 -4.30 21.04
N PRO A 462 -2.03 -4.19 21.50
CA PRO A 462 -0.89 -4.23 20.62
C PRO A 462 -0.89 -5.50 19.77
N CYS A 463 -0.54 -5.34 18.49
CA CYS A 463 -0.13 -6.42 17.62
C CYS A 463 1.40 -6.48 17.74
N MET A 464 1.94 -7.50 18.41
CA MET A 464 3.39 -7.59 18.62
C MET A 464 4.08 -7.96 17.31
N VAL A 465 5.02 -7.12 16.89
CA VAL A 465 6.04 -7.45 15.90
C VAL A 465 7.26 -7.93 16.72
N GLU A 466 7.50 -9.24 16.76
CA GLU A 466 8.69 -9.83 17.40
C GLU A 466 9.93 -9.66 16.52
#